data_f6922c31d4992d24fd2474311818d712
#
_entry.id   f6922c31d4992d24fd2474311818d712
#
_cell.length_a   1.000
_cell.length_b   1.000
_cell.length_c   1.000
_cell.angle_alpha   90.00
_cell.angle_beta   90.00
_cell.angle_gamma   90.00
#
_symmetry.space_group_name_H-M   'P 1'
#
loop_
_entity.id
_entity.type
_entity.pdbx_description
1 polymer ?
#
loop_
_entity_poly.entity_id
_entity_poly.type
_entity_poly.pdbx_seq_one_letter_code
_entity_poly.pdbx_strand_id
1 'polypeptide(L)'
;PIAGSLCSKVSPKALLLFGVVVLGLAAAACSYATRLWHFYVLFGALAPVGLACAGSPVLNPTIMNWFAERRGMALGLAQTGGGLSFVFVFLMEFIIEGFGWRMAYVIMGLLTIVILFPIILLGYTFSPQERGLRPIGSDENASSAIDSSATKPVMASTEIWTRASGLRSRPLWLLFVSNMLFWGTGCYLILAHQVKFAIDIGYSPAVAASTTAVF
;
A
#
# COMPACT_ATOMS: atom_id res chain seq x y z
N PRO A 1 3.28 5.54 12.13
CA PRO A 1 4.51 5.85 12.87
C PRO A 1 5.30 4.61 13.29
N ILE A 2 4.61 3.56 13.83
CA ILE A 2 5.26 2.35 14.35
C ILE A 2 5.95 1.55 13.22
N ALA A 3 5.26 1.29 12.11
CA ALA A 3 5.84 0.58 10.97
C ALA A 3 7.06 1.31 10.37
N GLY A 4 7.00 2.63 10.23
CA GLY A 4 8.14 3.42 9.76
C GLY A 4 9.35 3.37 10.71
N SER A 5 9.13 3.34 12.03
CA SER A 5 10.23 3.19 12.99
C SER A 5 10.77 1.75 13.06
N LEU A 6 9.97 0.77 12.66
CA LEU A 6 10.40 -0.62 12.55
C LEU A 6 11.31 -0.83 11.32
N CYS A 7 11.04 -0.14 10.21
CA CYS A 7 11.88 -0.18 9.01
C CYS A 7 13.33 0.27 9.26
N SER A 8 13.59 1.07 10.30
CA SER A 8 14.95 1.48 10.66
C SER A 8 15.68 0.44 11.51
N LYS A 9 15.00 -0.54 12.09
CA LYS A 9 15.55 -1.55 12.99
C LYS A 9 15.54 -2.98 12.44
N VAL A 10 14.63 -3.26 11.52
CA VAL A 10 14.41 -4.58 10.90
C VAL A 10 14.59 -4.44 9.40
N SER A 11 15.10 -5.47 8.74
CA SER A 11 15.23 -5.44 7.27
C SER A 11 13.85 -5.24 6.62
N PRO A 12 13.71 -4.29 5.68
CA PRO A 12 12.43 -4.02 5.01
C PRO A 12 11.85 -5.27 4.33
N LYS A 13 12.71 -6.15 3.83
CA LYS A 13 12.32 -7.44 3.25
C LYS A 13 11.63 -8.36 4.26
N ALA A 14 12.19 -8.50 5.45
CA ALA A 14 11.58 -9.32 6.51
C ALA A 14 10.25 -8.73 6.98
N LEU A 15 10.15 -7.40 7.03
CA LEU A 15 8.93 -6.71 7.40
C LEU A 15 7.82 -6.93 6.38
N LEU A 16 8.15 -6.88 5.07
CA LEU A 16 7.21 -7.19 4.00
C LEU A 16 6.72 -8.64 4.06
N LEU A 17 7.63 -9.59 4.21
CA LEU A 17 7.28 -11.02 4.31
C LEU A 17 6.38 -11.29 5.52
N PHE A 18 6.71 -10.73 6.67
CA PHE A 18 5.88 -10.80 7.87
C PHE A 18 4.49 -10.21 7.61
N GLY A 19 4.42 -9.02 7.00
CA GLY A 19 3.17 -8.35 6.68
C GLY A 19 2.28 -9.15 5.76
N VAL A 20 2.83 -9.75 4.70
CA VAL A 20 2.08 -10.61 3.77
C VAL A 20 1.54 -11.87 4.46
N VAL A 21 2.34 -12.53 5.29
CA VAL A 21 1.90 -13.71 6.03
C VAL A 21 0.79 -13.35 7.01
N VAL A 22 0.97 -12.29 7.79
CA VAL A 22 -0.06 -11.83 8.75
C VAL A 22 -1.35 -11.45 8.03
N LEU A 23 -1.27 -10.73 6.91
CA LEU A 23 -2.44 -10.31 6.13
C LEU A 23 -3.18 -11.53 5.55
N GLY A 24 -2.47 -12.45 4.92
CA GLY A 24 -3.06 -13.64 4.34
C GLY A 24 -3.66 -14.59 5.37
N LEU A 25 -2.99 -14.78 6.52
CA LEU A 25 -3.53 -15.58 7.62
C LEU A 25 -4.74 -14.90 8.28
N ALA A 26 -4.73 -13.58 8.45
CA ALA A 26 -5.88 -12.85 8.96
C ALA A 26 -7.09 -13.00 8.04
N ALA A 27 -6.89 -12.89 6.72
CA ALA A 27 -7.93 -13.12 5.73
C ALA A 27 -8.46 -14.55 5.80
N ALA A 28 -7.59 -15.57 5.77
CA ALA A 28 -7.99 -16.97 5.87
C ALA A 28 -8.70 -17.29 7.19
N ALA A 29 -8.27 -16.72 8.30
CA ALA A 29 -8.90 -16.88 9.61
C ALA A 29 -10.31 -16.29 9.68
N CYS A 30 -10.66 -15.30 8.84
CA CYS A 30 -12.01 -14.77 8.75
C CYS A 30 -13.03 -15.83 8.33
N SER A 31 -12.61 -16.90 7.65
CA SER A 31 -13.49 -18.02 7.29
C SER A 31 -14.10 -18.74 8.50
N TYR A 32 -13.39 -18.73 9.63
CA TYR A 32 -13.83 -19.34 10.90
C TYR A 32 -14.65 -18.38 11.77
N ALA A 33 -14.86 -17.13 11.30
CA ALA A 33 -15.64 -16.17 12.05
C ALA A 33 -17.11 -16.60 12.19
N THR A 34 -17.54 -16.78 13.43
CA THR A 34 -18.92 -17.14 13.81
C THR A 34 -19.64 -16.00 14.53
N ARG A 35 -18.89 -15.03 15.04
CA ARG A 35 -19.41 -13.86 15.77
C ARG A 35 -18.80 -12.58 15.20
N LEU A 36 -19.54 -11.51 15.29
CA LEU A 36 -19.11 -10.20 14.75
C LEU A 36 -17.78 -9.72 15.34
N TRP A 37 -17.51 -9.96 16.62
CA TRP A 37 -16.26 -9.55 17.26
C TRP A 37 -15.01 -10.25 16.66
N HIS A 38 -15.14 -11.47 16.09
CA HIS A 38 -14.04 -12.11 15.38
C HIS A 38 -13.58 -11.26 14.19
N PHE A 39 -14.51 -10.67 13.45
CA PHE A 39 -14.20 -9.76 12.36
C PHE A 39 -13.50 -8.49 12.87
N TYR A 40 -13.94 -7.93 13.99
CA TYR A 40 -13.25 -6.76 14.56
C TYR A 40 -11.80 -7.06 14.93
N VAL A 41 -11.50 -8.22 15.46
CA VAL A 41 -10.13 -8.62 15.81
C VAL A 41 -9.32 -8.96 14.57
N LEU A 42 -9.85 -9.80 13.67
CA LEU A 42 -9.11 -10.26 12.50
C LEU A 42 -8.94 -9.16 11.45
N PHE A 43 -10.02 -8.50 11.10
CA PHE A 43 -10.05 -7.48 10.05
C PHE A 43 -9.77 -6.07 10.59
N GLY A 44 -10.17 -5.77 11.81
CA GLY A 44 -9.97 -4.45 12.43
C GLY A 44 -8.61 -4.27 13.12
N ALA A 45 -8.00 -5.35 13.62
CA ALA A 45 -6.71 -5.26 14.31
C ALA A 45 -5.59 -5.98 13.55
N LEU A 46 -5.76 -7.25 13.19
CA LEU A 46 -4.67 -8.07 12.63
C LEU A 46 -4.36 -7.73 11.18
N ALA A 47 -5.38 -7.59 10.32
CA ALA A 47 -5.18 -7.23 8.92
C ALA A 47 -4.51 -5.85 8.73
N PRO A 48 -4.87 -4.78 9.47
CA PRO A 48 -4.17 -3.51 9.40
C PRO A 48 -2.70 -3.58 9.81
N VAL A 49 -2.33 -4.46 10.76
CA VAL A 49 -0.92 -4.69 11.11
C VAL A 49 -0.18 -5.28 9.92
N GLY A 50 -0.73 -6.31 9.28
CA GLY A 50 -0.18 -6.88 8.05
C GLY A 50 -0.04 -5.84 6.94
N LEU A 51 -1.10 -5.07 6.70
CA LEU A 51 -1.12 -4.01 5.68
C LEU A 51 -0.11 -2.89 5.97
N ALA A 52 0.06 -2.49 7.22
CA ALA A 52 1.05 -1.49 7.61
C ALA A 52 2.49 -1.96 7.39
N CYS A 53 2.74 -3.26 7.55
CA CYS A 53 4.05 -3.86 7.32
C CYS A 53 4.33 -4.16 5.83
N ALA A 54 3.31 -4.52 5.04
CA ALA A 54 3.46 -4.88 3.63
C ALA A 54 3.09 -3.75 2.66
N GLY A 55 2.59 -2.62 3.14
CA GLY A 55 2.05 -1.54 2.32
C GLY A 55 3.01 -0.38 2.04
N SER A 56 2.42 0.74 1.69
CA SER A 56 3.10 1.98 1.28
C SER A 56 4.21 2.47 2.21
N PRO A 57 4.16 2.30 3.55
CA PRO A 57 5.25 2.74 4.42
C PRO A 57 6.59 2.07 4.14
N VAL A 58 6.57 0.86 3.59
CA VAL A 58 7.79 0.11 3.22
C VAL A 58 8.08 0.22 1.72
N LEU A 59 7.05 0.18 0.89
CA LEU A 59 7.18 0.20 -0.57
C LEU A 59 7.61 1.57 -1.12
N ASN A 60 7.04 2.67 -0.60
CA ASN A 60 7.36 4.00 -1.11
C ASN A 60 8.85 4.38 -0.91
N PRO A 61 9.48 4.16 0.27
CA PRO A 61 10.92 4.38 0.41
C PRO A 61 11.76 3.52 -0.52
N THR A 62 11.34 2.28 -0.77
CA THR A 62 12.01 1.39 -1.73
C THR A 62 12.01 2.00 -3.13
N ILE A 63 10.84 2.45 -3.62
CA ILE A 63 10.73 3.11 -4.93
C ILE A 63 11.62 4.35 -4.98
N MET A 64 11.62 5.17 -3.93
CA MET A 64 12.45 6.38 -3.85
C MET A 64 13.94 6.08 -3.86
N ASN A 65 14.38 4.92 -3.37
CA ASN A 65 15.78 4.49 -3.42
C ASN A 65 16.19 4.02 -4.83
N TRP A 66 15.28 3.39 -5.57
CA TRP A 66 15.55 2.88 -6.90
C TRP A 66 15.55 3.97 -7.98
N PHE A 67 14.80 5.05 -7.80
CA PHE A 67 14.67 6.14 -8.76
C PHE A 67 15.26 7.44 -8.19
N ALA A 68 16.35 7.93 -8.80
CA ALA A 68 16.93 9.22 -8.46
C ALA A 68 16.14 10.36 -9.12
N GLU A 69 15.79 10.20 -10.39
CA GLU A 69 14.93 11.08 -11.17
C GLU A 69 13.51 10.57 -11.29
N ARG A 70 12.57 11.46 -11.62
CA ARG A 70 11.16 11.13 -11.90
C ARG A 70 10.47 10.28 -10.81
N ARG A 71 10.85 10.48 -9.55
CA ARG A 71 10.30 9.77 -8.38
C ARG A 71 8.78 9.81 -8.33
N GLY A 72 8.18 10.96 -8.68
CA GLY A 72 6.73 11.11 -8.74
C GLY A 72 6.08 10.20 -9.77
N MET A 73 6.68 10.07 -10.95
CA MET A 73 6.18 9.16 -12.00
C MET A 73 6.29 7.69 -11.57
N ALA A 74 7.39 7.31 -10.95
CA ALA A 74 7.59 5.95 -10.44
C ALA A 74 6.57 5.60 -9.34
N LEU A 75 6.33 6.52 -8.40
CA LEU A 75 5.29 6.37 -7.38
C LEU A 75 3.89 6.33 -7.98
N GLY A 76 3.58 7.20 -8.95
CA GLY A 76 2.32 7.19 -9.66
C GLY A 76 2.06 5.85 -10.37
N LEU A 77 3.06 5.35 -11.12
CA LEU A 77 2.96 4.05 -11.80
C LEU A 77 2.78 2.90 -10.79
N ALA A 78 3.46 2.92 -9.66
CA ALA A 78 3.26 1.91 -8.63
C ALA A 78 1.83 1.93 -8.03
N GLN A 79 1.23 3.12 -7.92
CA GLN A 79 -0.15 3.26 -7.41
C GLN A 79 -1.22 2.81 -8.41
N THR A 80 -0.94 2.78 -9.72
CA THR A 80 -1.89 2.22 -10.70
C THR A 80 -2.16 0.73 -10.47
N GLY A 81 -1.23 0.01 -9.84
CA GLY A 81 -1.47 -1.37 -9.38
C GLY A 81 -2.63 -1.47 -8.39
N GLY A 82 -2.84 -0.43 -7.57
CA GLY A 82 -4.01 -0.34 -6.68
C GLY A 82 -5.32 -0.28 -7.46
N GLY A 83 -5.39 0.52 -8.54
CA GLY A 83 -6.56 0.57 -9.42
C GLY A 83 -6.83 -0.76 -10.12
N LEU A 84 -5.81 -1.40 -10.68
CA LEU A 84 -5.95 -2.71 -11.31
C LEU A 84 -6.40 -3.81 -10.35
N SER A 85 -6.23 -3.64 -9.05
CA SER A 85 -6.64 -4.63 -8.04
C SER A 85 -8.15 -4.86 -7.98
N PHE A 86 -8.97 -3.94 -8.50
CA PHE A 86 -10.42 -4.12 -8.58
C PHE A 86 -10.85 -5.33 -9.43
N VAL A 87 -10.00 -5.81 -10.33
CA VAL A 87 -10.22 -7.07 -11.05
C VAL A 87 -10.42 -8.24 -10.09
N PHE A 88 -9.76 -8.23 -8.93
CA PHE A 88 -9.93 -9.25 -7.89
C PHE A 88 -11.30 -9.22 -7.22
N VAL A 89 -12.04 -8.12 -7.31
CA VAL A 89 -13.43 -8.06 -6.81
C VAL A 89 -14.33 -9.01 -7.61
N PHE A 90 -14.18 -9.05 -8.94
CA PHE A 90 -14.92 -10.00 -9.78
C PHE A 90 -14.51 -11.46 -9.51
N LEU A 91 -13.21 -11.69 -9.32
CA LEU A 91 -12.71 -13.01 -8.97
C LEU A 91 -13.32 -13.47 -7.63
N MET A 92 -13.39 -12.56 -6.66
CA MET A 92 -13.97 -12.81 -5.35
C MET A 92 -15.45 -13.17 -5.45
N GLU A 93 -16.23 -12.42 -6.24
CA GLU A 93 -17.66 -12.70 -6.48
C GLU A 93 -17.87 -14.08 -7.10
N PHE A 94 -17.11 -14.42 -8.14
CA PHE A 94 -17.17 -15.73 -8.77
C PHE A 94 -16.86 -16.87 -7.80
N ILE A 95 -15.88 -16.69 -6.92
CA ILE A 95 -15.53 -17.69 -5.90
C ILE A 95 -16.63 -17.80 -4.84
N ILE A 96 -17.25 -16.68 -4.44
CA ILE A 96 -18.33 -16.65 -3.46
C ILE A 96 -19.56 -17.38 -4.00
N GLU A 97 -19.94 -17.15 -5.26
CA GLU A 97 -21.05 -17.84 -5.90
C GLU A 97 -20.84 -19.36 -6.00
N GLY A 98 -19.61 -19.80 -6.30
CA GLY A 98 -19.29 -21.22 -6.46
C GLY A 98 -19.04 -21.98 -5.15
N PHE A 99 -18.34 -21.38 -4.21
CA PHE A 99 -17.80 -22.06 -3.02
C PHE A 99 -18.26 -21.44 -1.69
N GLY A 100 -19.00 -20.33 -1.75
CA GLY A 100 -19.43 -19.59 -0.59
C GLY A 100 -18.34 -18.69 0.02
N TRP A 101 -18.76 -17.71 0.81
CA TRP A 101 -17.90 -16.67 1.34
C TRP A 101 -16.74 -17.17 2.24
N ARG A 102 -16.97 -18.26 3.00
CA ARG A 102 -15.93 -18.82 3.88
C ARG A 102 -14.74 -19.35 3.08
N MET A 103 -15.02 -20.12 2.03
CA MET A 103 -13.98 -20.65 1.16
C MET A 103 -13.29 -19.53 0.37
N ALA A 104 -14.02 -18.50 -0.03
CA ALA A 104 -13.47 -17.33 -0.71
C ALA A 104 -12.39 -16.63 0.15
N TYR A 105 -12.64 -16.43 1.44
CA TYR A 105 -11.63 -15.87 2.35
C TYR A 105 -10.37 -16.75 2.47
N VAL A 106 -10.53 -18.07 2.54
CA VAL A 106 -9.39 -19.00 2.58
C VAL A 106 -8.58 -18.92 1.29
N ILE A 107 -9.26 -19.01 0.14
CA ILE A 107 -8.61 -18.96 -1.17
C ILE A 107 -7.85 -17.65 -1.35
N MET A 108 -8.47 -16.51 -1.07
CA MET A 108 -7.84 -15.20 -1.21
C MET A 108 -6.67 -15.00 -0.24
N GLY A 109 -6.81 -15.46 1.01
CA GLY A 109 -5.72 -15.42 1.99
C GLY A 109 -4.52 -16.26 1.57
N LEU A 110 -4.75 -17.48 1.10
CA LEU A 110 -3.70 -18.36 0.58
C LEU A 110 -3.08 -17.81 -0.70
N LEU A 111 -3.89 -17.33 -1.63
CA LEU A 111 -3.43 -16.73 -2.90
C LEU A 111 -2.50 -15.52 -2.62
N THR A 112 -2.86 -14.69 -1.65
CA THR A 112 -2.01 -13.57 -1.21
C THR A 112 -0.63 -14.06 -0.76
N ILE A 113 -0.57 -15.10 0.07
CA ILE A 113 0.71 -15.66 0.55
C ILE A 113 1.45 -16.32 -0.60
N VAL A 114 0.81 -17.21 -1.34
CA VAL A 114 1.45 -18.03 -2.39
C VAL A 114 2.02 -17.17 -3.52
N ILE A 115 1.37 -16.06 -3.86
CA ILE A 115 1.86 -15.15 -4.91
C ILE A 115 2.90 -14.17 -4.35
N LEU A 116 2.57 -13.43 -3.28
CA LEU A 116 3.42 -12.33 -2.84
C LEU A 116 4.67 -12.80 -2.09
N PHE A 117 4.58 -13.89 -1.35
CA PHE A 117 5.73 -14.38 -0.57
C PHE A 117 6.93 -14.74 -1.46
N PRO A 118 6.81 -15.58 -2.54
CA PRO A 118 7.93 -15.87 -3.41
C PRO A 118 8.40 -14.65 -4.21
N ILE A 119 7.49 -13.78 -4.65
CA ILE A 119 7.86 -12.55 -5.36
C ILE A 119 8.75 -11.67 -4.47
N ILE A 120 8.38 -11.48 -3.20
CA ILE A 120 9.18 -10.69 -2.25
C ILE A 120 10.48 -11.43 -1.91
N LEU A 121 10.42 -12.72 -1.69
CA LEU A 121 11.58 -13.51 -1.30
C LEU A 121 12.68 -13.50 -2.38
N LEU A 122 12.29 -13.63 -3.64
CA LEU A 122 13.22 -13.76 -4.76
C LEU A 122 13.54 -12.41 -5.43
N GLY A 123 12.54 -11.54 -5.56
CA GLY A 123 12.63 -10.32 -6.36
C GLY A 123 12.92 -9.05 -5.57
N TYR A 124 12.47 -8.97 -4.31
CA TYR A 124 12.54 -7.73 -3.57
C TYR A 124 13.96 -7.41 -3.08
N THR A 125 14.39 -6.17 -3.35
CA THR A 125 15.63 -5.57 -2.85
C THR A 125 15.32 -4.13 -2.45
N PHE A 126 15.73 -3.73 -1.27
CA PHE A 126 15.38 -2.40 -0.72
C PHE A 126 16.09 -1.27 -1.45
N SER A 127 17.35 -1.49 -1.82
CA SER A 127 18.15 -0.49 -2.52
C SER A 127 18.96 -1.12 -3.66
N PRO A 128 19.19 -0.36 -4.76
CA PRO A 128 19.97 -0.87 -5.90
C PRO A 128 21.41 -1.20 -5.50
N GLN A 129 21.98 -0.53 -4.49
CA GLN A 129 23.32 -0.75 -3.99
C GLN A 129 23.53 -2.18 -3.46
N GLU A 130 22.49 -2.81 -2.90
CA GLU A 130 22.55 -4.20 -2.44
C GLU A 130 22.82 -5.19 -3.59
N ARG A 131 22.55 -4.79 -4.84
CA ARG A 131 22.84 -5.54 -6.07
C ARG A 131 24.04 -4.98 -6.83
N GLY A 132 24.79 -4.03 -6.26
CA GLY A 132 25.88 -3.35 -6.95
C GLY A 132 25.41 -2.44 -8.10
N LEU A 133 24.13 -2.07 -8.12
CA LEU A 133 23.54 -1.19 -9.13
C LEU A 133 23.45 0.25 -8.62
N ARG A 134 23.46 1.21 -9.55
CA ARG A 134 23.16 2.62 -9.24
C ARG A 134 21.66 2.89 -9.38
N PRO A 135 21.13 3.91 -8.67
CA PRO A 135 19.75 4.34 -8.87
C PRO A 135 19.48 4.76 -10.32
N ILE A 136 18.30 4.45 -10.82
CA ILE A 136 17.88 4.80 -12.17
C ILE A 136 17.77 6.32 -12.30
N GLY A 137 18.44 6.91 -13.31
CA GLY A 137 18.50 8.36 -13.50
C GLY A 137 19.65 9.07 -12.75
N SER A 138 20.59 8.34 -12.16
CA SER A 138 21.83 8.91 -11.64
C SER A 138 22.87 8.99 -12.76
N ASP A 139 22.85 10.09 -13.56
CA ASP A 139 23.84 10.32 -14.63
C ASP A 139 25.24 10.62 -14.07
N GLU A 140 26.27 10.02 -14.63
CA GLU A 140 27.68 10.31 -14.31
C GLU A 140 28.07 11.76 -14.60
N ASN A 141 27.34 12.44 -15.47
CA ASN A 141 27.61 13.83 -15.88
C ASN A 141 27.10 14.89 -14.89
N ALA A 142 26.25 14.52 -13.93
CA ALA A 142 25.80 15.48 -12.91
C ALA A 142 26.91 15.90 -11.94
N SER A 143 27.95 15.08 -11.77
CA SER A 143 29.11 15.45 -10.95
C SER A 143 30.04 16.46 -11.61
N SER A 144 30.04 16.53 -12.96
CA SER A 144 30.90 17.46 -13.73
C SER A 144 30.21 18.80 -14.06
N ALA A 145 28.88 18.87 -13.93
CA ALA A 145 28.10 20.06 -14.24
C ALA A 145 27.93 21.04 -13.03
N ILE A 146 28.39 20.64 -11.85
CA ILE A 146 28.30 21.50 -10.65
C ILE A 146 29.29 22.67 -10.70
N ASP A 147 30.25 22.67 -11.64
CA ASP A 147 31.29 23.70 -11.72
C ASP A 147 31.04 24.86 -12.71
N SER A 148 29.94 24.88 -13.45
CA SER A 148 29.78 25.90 -14.50
C SER A 148 28.42 26.57 -14.70
N SER A 149 27.47 26.48 -13.80
CA SER A 149 26.35 27.43 -13.83
C SER A 149 25.79 27.69 -12.44
N ALA A 150 26.01 28.90 -11.98
CA ALA A 150 25.50 29.46 -10.73
C ALA A 150 23.98 29.61 -10.74
N THR A 151 23.28 28.50 -10.76
CA THR A 151 21.91 28.46 -10.29
C THR A 151 21.99 27.97 -8.85
N LYS A 152 21.77 28.89 -7.90
CA LYS A 152 21.76 28.62 -6.47
C LYS A 152 21.10 27.26 -6.21
N PRO A 153 21.80 26.30 -5.58
CA PRO A 153 21.13 25.15 -5.05
C PRO A 153 20.04 25.69 -4.13
N VAL A 154 18.78 25.31 -4.38
CA VAL A 154 17.78 25.39 -3.32
C VAL A 154 18.43 24.59 -2.19
N MET A 155 18.99 25.30 -1.24
CA MET A 155 19.51 24.72 0.00
C MET A 155 18.33 23.94 0.56
N ALA A 156 18.32 22.64 0.31
CA ALA A 156 17.66 21.75 1.20
C ALA A 156 18.36 22.01 2.54
N SER A 157 17.76 22.90 3.33
CA SER A 157 18.15 23.14 4.70
C SER A 157 18.21 21.76 5.31
N THR A 158 19.40 21.34 5.70
CA THR A 158 19.64 20.09 6.42
C THR A 158 19.13 20.28 7.85
N GLU A 159 17.89 20.75 7.97
CA GLU A 159 17.17 20.70 9.22
C GLU A 159 16.90 19.24 9.49
N ILE A 160 17.66 18.68 10.42
CA ILE A 160 17.41 17.35 10.96
C ILE A 160 16.05 17.41 11.64
N TRP A 161 15.02 17.02 10.89
CA TRP A 161 13.65 16.96 11.40
C TRP A 161 13.56 15.92 12.52
N THR A 162 13.53 16.39 13.75
CA THR A 162 13.22 15.55 14.89
C THR A 162 11.74 15.23 14.91
N ARG A 163 11.34 14.07 15.46
CA ARG A 163 9.92 13.67 15.58
C ARG A 163 9.07 14.76 16.24
N ALA A 164 9.64 15.45 17.23
CA ALA A 164 8.96 16.53 17.96
C ALA A 164 8.75 17.77 17.08
N SER A 165 9.72 18.17 16.25
CA SER A 165 9.58 19.32 15.35
C SER A 165 8.59 19.03 14.22
N GLY A 166 8.59 17.78 13.70
CA GLY A 166 7.61 17.33 12.70
C GLY A 166 6.19 17.43 13.22
N LEU A 167 5.91 16.90 14.41
CA LEU A 167 4.57 16.94 15.01
C LEU A 167 4.06 18.35 15.35
N ARG A 168 4.95 19.33 15.50
CA ARG A 168 4.62 20.75 15.69
C ARG A 168 4.41 21.53 14.41
N SER A 169 4.75 20.94 13.26
CA SER A 169 4.66 21.65 11.98
C SER A 169 3.21 21.72 11.47
N ARG A 170 2.74 22.93 11.13
CA ARG A 170 1.43 23.15 10.50
C ARG A 170 1.25 22.39 9.18
N PRO A 171 2.24 22.31 8.28
CA PRO A 171 2.12 21.55 7.04
C PRO A 171 1.79 20.06 7.26
N LEU A 172 2.37 19.43 8.29
CA LEU A 172 2.07 18.03 8.61
C LEU A 172 0.59 17.82 8.94
N TRP A 173 0.02 18.69 9.78
CA TRP A 173 -1.38 18.59 10.18
C TRP A 173 -2.34 18.91 9.04
N LEU A 174 -2.01 19.88 8.19
CA LEU A 174 -2.81 20.19 7.00
C LEU A 174 -2.82 18.99 6.03
N LEU A 175 -1.67 18.38 5.77
CA LEU A 175 -1.58 17.17 4.94
C LEU A 175 -2.32 15.99 5.58
N PHE A 176 -2.24 15.83 6.90
CA PHE A 176 -2.95 14.79 7.63
C PHE A 176 -4.47 14.96 7.48
N VAL A 177 -4.99 16.15 7.75
CA VAL A 177 -6.44 16.44 7.64
C VAL A 177 -6.92 16.31 6.21
N SER A 178 -6.16 16.85 5.24
CA SER A 178 -6.48 16.73 3.81
C SER A 178 -6.55 15.27 3.38
N ASN A 179 -5.58 14.46 3.77
CA ASN A 179 -5.54 13.04 3.45
C ASN A 179 -6.67 12.26 4.14
N MET A 180 -6.96 12.58 5.41
CA MET A 180 -8.07 11.98 6.15
C MET A 180 -9.42 12.28 5.49
N LEU A 181 -9.64 13.53 5.08
CA LEU A 181 -10.87 13.93 4.40
C LEU A 181 -10.98 13.28 3.01
N PHE A 182 -9.91 13.29 2.23
CA PHE A 182 -9.89 12.71 0.90
C PHE A 182 -10.21 11.20 0.93
N TRP A 183 -9.49 10.44 1.74
CA TRP A 183 -9.71 9.00 1.83
C TRP A 183 -10.99 8.64 2.58
N GLY A 184 -11.28 9.32 3.71
CA GLY A 184 -12.45 9.02 4.53
C GLY A 184 -13.76 9.38 3.86
N THR A 185 -13.93 10.61 3.42
CA THR A 185 -15.19 11.08 2.83
C THR A 185 -15.23 10.93 1.31
N GLY A 186 -14.11 11.19 0.61
CA GLY A 186 -14.05 11.13 -0.83
C GLY A 186 -14.04 9.70 -1.39
N CYS A 187 -13.21 8.83 -0.83
CA CYS A 187 -13.04 7.49 -1.38
C CYS A 187 -13.83 6.43 -0.61
N TYR A 188 -13.51 6.23 0.68
CA TYR A 188 -14.08 5.09 1.41
C TYR A 188 -15.57 5.20 1.69
N LEU A 189 -16.10 6.41 1.91
CA LEU A 189 -17.54 6.60 2.08
C LEU A 189 -18.30 6.18 0.81
N ILE A 190 -17.84 6.63 -0.35
CA ILE A 190 -18.44 6.29 -1.64
C ILE A 190 -18.32 4.78 -1.89
N LEU A 191 -17.10 4.22 -1.81
CA LEU A 191 -16.86 2.80 -2.05
C LEU A 191 -17.67 1.89 -1.14
N ALA A 192 -17.84 2.25 0.14
CA ALA A 192 -18.59 1.44 1.10
C ALA A 192 -20.10 1.41 0.81
N HIS A 193 -20.65 2.47 0.23
CA HIS A 193 -22.11 2.63 0.09
C HIS A 193 -22.62 2.44 -1.35
N GLN A 194 -21.76 2.62 -2.38
CA GLN A 194 -22.21 2.59 -3.77
C GLN A 194 -22.84 1.25 -4.20
N VAL A 195 -22.26 0.12 -3.78
CA VAL A 195 -22.77 -1.21 -4.12
C VAL A 195 -24.14 -1.43 -3.48
N LYS A 196 -24.26 -1.11 -2.19
CA LYS A 196 -25.51 -1.22 -1.46
C LYS A 196 -26.59 -0.32 -2.08
N PHE A 197 -26.25 0.93 -2.39
CA PHE A 197 -27.13 1.87 -3.05
C PHE A 197 -27.64 1.33 -4.40
N ALA A 198 -26.73 0.79 -5.23
CA ALA A 198 -27.12 0.22 -6.53
C ALA A 198 -28.10 -0.95 -6.38
N ILE A 199 -27.90 -1.81 -5.39
CA ILE A 199 -28.83 -2.93 -5.08
C ILE A 199 -30.18 -2.40 -4.59
N ASP A 200 -30.20 -1.38 -3.72
CA ASP A 200 -31.41 -0.80 -3.16
C ASP A 200 -32.29 -0.12 -4.22
N ILE A 201 -31.70 0.40 -5.32
CA ILE A 201 -32.44 0.95 -6.45
C ILE A 201 -32.80 -0.09 -7.53
N GLY A 202 -32.52 -1.39 -7.28
CA GLY A 202 -33.01 -2.51 -8.10
C GLY A 202 -32.03 -3.09 -9.11
N TYR A 203 -30.75 -2.69 -9.10
CA TYR A 203 -29.74 -3.34 -9.94
C TYR A 203 -29.33 -4.72 -9.38
N SER A 204 -28.96 -5.63 -10.28
CA SER A 204 -28.44 -6.93 -9.88
C SER A 204 -27.10 -6.80 -9.12
N PRO A 205 -26.78 -7.71 -8.19
CA PRO A 205 -25.50 -7.67 -7.44
C PRO A 205 -24.27 -7.60 -8.34
N ALA A 206 -24.27 -8.32 -9.47
CA ALA A 206 -23.18 -8.33 -10.42
C ALA A 206 -22.98 -6.96 -11.09
N VAL A 207 -24.07 -6.28 -11.48
CA VAL A 207 -24.01 -4.91 -12.02
C VAL A 207 -23.58 -3.92 -10.93
N ALA A 208 -24.10 -4.06 -9.72
CA ALA A 208 -23.69 -3.22 -8.59
C ALA A 208 -22.19 -3.38 -8.27
N ALA A 209 -21.64 -4.60 -8.29
CA ALA A 209 -20.22 -4.85 -8.10
C ALA A 209 -19.36 -4.24 -9.23
N SER A 210 -19.86 -4.21 -10.47
CA SER A 210 -19.12 -3.60 -11.58
C SER A 210 -18.88 -2.10 -11.43
N THR A 211 -19.70 -1.39 -10.65
CA THR A 211 -19.51 0.05 -10.38
C THR A 211 -18.22 0.33 -9.62
N THR A 212 -17.73 -0.62 -8.81
CA THR A 212 -16.45 -0.48 -8.10
C THR A 212 -15.24 -0.64 -9.01
N ALA A 213 -15.39 -1.31 -10.15
CA ALA A 213 -14.30 -1.53 -11.09
C ALA A 213 -14.00 -0.31 -11.99
N VAL A 214 -14.93 0.65 -12.05
CA VAL A 214 -14.81 1.86 -12.86
C VAL A 214 -14.25 3.03 -12.05
N PHE A 215 -14.24 2.92 -10.72
CA PHE A 215 -13.71 3.93 -9.80
C PHE A 215 -12.20 3.77 -9.58
#